data_def6acb7fa9f4bc91d1f90c32b30d38c
#
_entry.id   def6acb7fa9f4bc91d1f90c32b30d38c
#
_cell.length_a   1.000
_cell.length_b   1.000
_cell.length_c   1.000
_cell.angle_alpha   90.00
_cell.angle_beta   90.00
_cell.angle_gamma   90.00
#
_symmetry.space_group_name_H-M   'P 1'
#
loop_
_entity.id
_entity.type
_entity.pdbx_description
1 polymer ?
#
loop_
_entity_poly.entity_id
_entity_poly.type
_entity_poly.pdbx_seq_one_letter_code
_entity_poly.pdbx_strand_id
1 'polypeptide(L)'
;MAKLIINEENKKSRIEPEIYGHFSEHLGRCIYEGIYVGEKSEIPNVNGMRTDVVDALKELKVPVLRWPGGCFADEYHWMDGIGPKENRPKMVNNNWGGTIEDNSFGTHEFLLSLIHI
;
A
#
# COMPACT_ATOMS: atom_id res chain seq x y z
N MET A 1 35.06 -12.12 25.35
CA MET A 1 33.97 -11.17 25.69
C MET A 1 33.81 -10.20 24.54
N ALA A 2 32.63 -10.06 23.96
CA ALA A 2 32.39 -9.10 22.90
C ALA A 2 32.29 -7.68 23.50
N LYS A 3 32.82 -6.67 22.80
CA LYS A 3 32.79 -5.27 23.23
C LYS A 3 32.09 -4.44 22.12
N LEU A 4 31.01 -3.75 22.48
CA LEU A 4 30.35 -2.78 21.63
C LEU A 4 30.80 -1.37 22.06
N ILE A 5 31.24 -0.55 21.10
CA ILE A 5 31.63 0.84 21.33
C ILE A 5 30.73 1.70 20.41
N ILE A 6 29.96 2.59 21.01
CA ILE A 6 29.17 3.60 20.31
C ILE A 6 29.92 4.93 20.45
N ASN A 7 30.31 5.53 19.34
CA ASN A 7 31.00 6.82 19.32
C ASN A 7 30.24 7.80 18.42
N GLU A 8 29.54 8.76 19.01
CA GLU A 8 28.73 9.76 18.32
C GLU A 8 29.56 10.75 17.45
N GLU A 9 30.83 10.91 17.77
CA GLU A 9 31.74 11.77 17.01
C GLU A 9 32.23 11.11 15.71
N ASN A 10 32.15 9.77 15.64
CA ASN A 10 32.61 8.99 14.49
C ASN A 10 31.44 8.49 13.65
N LYS A 11 30.59 9.42 13.17
CA LYS A 11 29.47 9.11 12.29
C LYS A 11 29.98 8.61 10.94
N LYS A 12 29.56 7.44 10.51
CA LYS A 12 29.96 6.81 9.24
C LYS A 12 28.97 7.06 8.11
N SER A 13 27.67 7.14 8.44
CA SER A 13 26.60 7.29 7.46
C SER A 13 25.35 7.90 8.13
N ARG A 14 24.41 8.28 7.28
CA ARG A 14 23.05 8.62 7.68
C ARG A 14 22.11 7.49 7.26
N ILE A 15 21.13 7.18 8.10
CA ILE A 15 20.04 6.30 7.73
C ILE A 15 19.03 7.15 6.96
N GLU A 16 18.80 6.82 5.68
CA GLU A 16 17.84 7.53 4.86
C GLU A 16 16.41 7.18 5.29
N PRO A 17 15.47 8.15 5.30
CA PRO A 17 14.10 7.92 5.77
C PRO A 17 13.37 6.83 5.00
N GLU A 18 13.68 6.64 3.73
CA GLU A 18 13.03 5.69 2.83
C GLU A 18 13.16 4.23 3.30
N ILE A 19 14.15 3.91 4.14
CA ILE A 19 14.29 2.58 4.76
C ILE A 19 13.06 2.23 5.63
N TYR A 20 12.34 3.23 6.11
CA TYR A 20 11.13 3.08 6.91
C TYR A 20 9.86 3.09 6.05
N GLY A 21 10.00 2.96 4.73
CA GLY A 21 8.90 2.84 3.81
C GLY A 21 8.06 1.58 4.05
N HIS A 22 6.80 1.64 3.65
CA HIS A 22 5.88 0.52 3.76
C HIS A 22 5.61 -0.10 2.39
N PHE A 23 5.21 -1.35 2.43
CA PHE A 23 4.89 -2.17 1.29
C PHE A 23 3.44 -2.62 1.38
N SER A 24 2.65 -2.40 0.31
CA SER A 24 1.29 -2.92 0.20
C SER A 24 1.15 -3.80 -1.04
N GLU A 25 0.45 -4.91 -0.90
CA GLU A 25 0.24 -5.89 -1.96
C GLU A 25 -1.23 -6.32 -2.01
N HIS A 26 -1.69 -6.67 -3.19
CA HIS A 26 -2.96 -7.38 -3.37
C HIS A 26 -2.85 -8.80 -2.81
N LEU A 27 -2.82 -8.89 -1.49
CA LEU A 27 -2.61 -10.11 -0.69
C LEU A 27 -3.61 -10.13 0.45
N GLY A 28 -4.50 -11.10 0.47
CA GLY A 28 -5.52 -11.21 1.51
C GLY A 28 -6.30 -9.91 1.67
N ARG A 29 -6.35 -9.38 2.88
CA ARG A 29 -7.02 -8.12 3.23
C ARG A 29 -6.06 -6.92 3.35
N CYS A 30 -4.92 -6.96 2.67
CA CYS A 30 -4.00 -5.81 2.70
C CYS A 30 -4.60 -4.60 1.97
N ILE A 31 -5.18 -4.80 0.79
CA ILE A 31 -5.83 -3.74 0.00
C ILE A 31 -7.33 -3.71 0.29
N TYR A 32 -8.09 -4.69 -0.23
CA TYR A 32 -9.55 -4.73 -0.04
C TYR A 32 -9.91 -5.10 1.40
N GLU A 33 -10.81 -4.34 2.01
CA GLU A 33 -11.20 -4.40 3.43
C GLU A 33 -10.05 -4.03 4.40
N GLY A 34 -8.84 -3.85 3.89
CA GLY A 34 -7.68 -3.31 4.61
C GLY A 34 -7.60 -1.80 4.44
N ILE A 35 -6.70 -1.33 3.56
CA ILE A 35 -6.57 0.11 3.30
C ILE A 35 -7.76 0.69 2.53
N TYR A 36 -8.41 -0.10 1.67
CA TYR A 36 -9.49 0.33 0.79
C TYR A 36 -10.77 -0.47 1.02
N VAL A 37 -11.86 0.26 1.24
CA VAL A 37 -13.20 -0.31 1.47
C VAL A 37 -14.24 0.19 0.46
N GLY A 38 -13.85 1.14 -0.42
CA GLY A 38 -14.75 1.79 -1.36
C GLY A 38 -15.54 2.94 -0.74
N GLU A 39 -15.87 3.91 -1.57
CA GLU A 39 -16.50 5.17 -1.15
C GLU A 39 -17.89 4.99 -0.53
N LYS A 40 -18.61 3.93 -0.91
CA LYS A 40 -19.96 3.63 -0.45
C LYS A 40 -20.00 2.73 0.78
N SER A 41 -18.85 2.38 1.35
CA SER A 41 -18.76 1.56 2.54
C SER A 41 -19.33 2.29 3.77
N GLU A 42 -19.97 1.55 4.67
CA GLU A 42 -20.37 2.04 6.00
C GLU A 42 -19.18 2.23 6.94
N ILE A 43 -18.03 1.62 6.61
CA ILE A 43 -16.78 1.82 7.36
C ILE A 43 -16.29 3.25 7.09
N PRO A 44 -15.94 4.03 8.14
CA PRO A 44 -15.42 5.38 7.96
C PRO A 44 -14.27 5.42 6.97
N ASN A 45 -14.43 6.24 5.93
CA ASN A 45 -13.46 6.33 4.85
C ASN A 45 -13.39 7.73 4.23
N VAL A 46 -12.28 8.00 3.58
CA VAL A 46 -12.08 9.16 2.72
C VAL A 46 -11.67 8.66 1.32
N ASN A 47 -12.47 8.97 0.32
CA ASN A 47 -12.29 8.45 -1.05
C ASN A 47 -12.13 6.91 -1.11
N GLY A 48 -12.82 6.19 -0.25
CA GLY A 48 -12.74 4.74 -0.12
C GLY A 48 -11.58 4.22 0.73
N MET A 49 -10.67 5.09 1.21
CA MET A 49 -9.59 4.71 2.11
C MET A 49 -10.07 4.73 3.57
N ARG A 50 -9.83 3.68 4.32
CA ARG A 50 -10.19 3.60 5.75
C ARG A 50 -9.47 4.67 6.55
N THR A 51 -10.24 5.49 7.27
CA THR A 51 -9.67 6.61 8.05
C THR A 51 -8.77 6.14 9.18
N ASP A 52 -9.10 5.05 9.86
CA ASP A 52 -8.27 4.48 10.92
C ASP A 52 -6.90 4.02 10.42
N VAL A 53 -6.83 3.42 9.24
CA VAL A 53 -5.57 3.00 8.60
C VAL A 53 -4.78 4.22 8.14
N VAL A 54 -5.45 5.18 7.49
CA VAL A 54 -4.82 6.43 7.03
C VAL A 54 -4.21 7.19 8.21
N ASP A 55 -4.95 7.33 9.31
CA ASP A 55 -4.48 8.05 10.50
C ASP A 55 -3.29 7.35 11.15
N ALA A 56 -3.30 6.02 11.23
CA ALA A 56 -2.17 5.25 11.74
C ALA A 56 -0.91 5.43 10.86
N LEU A 57 -1.05 5.40 9.53
CA LEU A 57 0.08 5.61 8.62
C LEU A 57 0.63 7.04 8.67
N LYS A 58 -0.25 8.04 8.88
CA LYS A 58 0.16 9.43 9.15
C LYS A 58 0.97 9.55 10.43
N GLU A 59 0.50 8.93 11.50
CA GLU A 59 1.19 8.95 12.79
C GLU A 59 2.57 8.32 12.69
N LEU A 60 2.70 7.23 11.93
CA LEU A 60 3.99 6.59 11.62
C LEU A 60 4.89 7.44 10.71
N LYS A 61 4.37 8.48 10.07
CA LYS A 61 5.09 9.33 9.12
C LYS A 61 5.78 8.51 8.02
N VAL A 62 5.01 7.59 7.41
CA VAL A 62 5.51 6.70 6.35
C VAL A 62 6.09 7.52 5.21
N PRO A 63 7.41 7.41 4.92
CA PRO A 63 8.06 8.29 3.95
C PRO A 63 7.81 7.88 2.50
N VAL A 64 7.59 6.59 2.26
CA VAL A 64 7.26 6.02 0.95
C VAL A 64 6.34 4.82 1.11
N LEU A 65 5.47 4.61 0.13
CA LEU A 65 4.59 3.46 0.06
C LEU A 65 4.75 2.78 -1.30
N ARG A 66 5.04 1.48 -1.30
CA ARG A 66 5.13 0.66 -2.51
C ARG A 66 3.84 -0.09 -2.76
N TRP A 67 3.43 -0.15 -4.02
CA TRP A 67 2.28 -0.88 -4.55
C TRP A 67 2.61 -1.30 -6.01
N PRO A 68 2.02 -2.31 -6.65
CA PRO A 68 0.87 -3.13 -6.22
C PRO A 68 1.25 -4.40 -5.45
N GLY A 69 2.52 -4.64 -5.23
CA GLY A 69 2.98 -5.78 -4.48
C GLY A 69 4.38 -6.26 -4.87
N GLY A 70 4.68 -7.50 -4.47
CA GLY A 70 5.82 -8.30 -4.86
C GLY A 70 5.43 -9.28 -5.97
N CYS A 71 5.01 -10.50 -5.61
CA CYS A 71 4.62 -11.51 -6.60
C CYS A 71 3.43 -11.07 -7.46
N PHE A 72 2.45 -10.39 -6.88
CA PHE A 72 1.32 -9.85 -7.64
C PHE A 72 1.75 -8.86 -8.73
N ALA A 73 2.81 -8.08 -8.50
CA ALA A 73 3.30 -7.10 -9.46
C ALA A 73 3.81 -7.74 -10.77
N ASP A 74 4.24 -9.00 -10.74
CA ASP A 74 4.73 -9.71 -11.92
C ASP A 74 3.62 -10.01 -12.94
N GLU A 75 2.36 -10.09 -12.46
CA GLU A 75 1.18 -10.40 -13.29
C GLU A 75 0.26 -9.19 -13.48
N TYR A 76 0.50 -8.07 -12.77
CA TYR A 76 -0.38 -6.92 -12.76
C TYR A 76 -0.13 -5.95 -13.92
N HIS A 77 -1.18 -5.68 -14.68
CA HIS A 77 -1.18 -4.67 -15.72
C HIS A 77 -1.82 -3.38 -15.21
N TRP A 78 -1.03 -2.36 -14.93
CA TRP A 78 -1.49 -1.11 -14.32
C TRP A 78 -2.63 -0.42 -15.09
N MET A 79 -2.71 -0.62 -16.41
CA MET A 79 -3.79 -0.09 -17.25
C MET A 79 -5.15 -0.70 -16.93
N ASP A 80 -5.19 -1.91 -16.36
CA ASP A 80 -6.44 -2.54 -15.92
C ASP A 80 -7.05 -1.82 -14.70
N GLY A 81 -6.23 -1.09 -13.95
CA GLY A 81 -6.63 -0.32 -12.78
C GLY A 81 -6.92 1.16 -13.05
N ILE A 82 -7.13 1.58 -14.30
CA ILE A 82 -7.44 2.97 -14.66
C ILE A 82 -8.80 3.09 -15.39
N GLY A 83 -9.28 4.32 -15.53
CA GLY A 83 -10.59 4.59 -16.13
C GLY A 83 -11.76 4.28 -15.20
N PRO A 84 -13.01 4.32 -15.71
CA PRO A 84 -14.21 4.04 -14.94
C PRO A 84 -14.17 2.64 -14.32
N LYS A 85 -14.45 2.54 -13.02
CA LYS A 85 -14.31 1.28 -12.25
C LYS A 85 -15.19 0.16 -12.80
N GLU A 86 -16.37 0.48 -13.30
CA GLU A 86 -17.32 -0.46 -13.91
C GLU A 86 -16.80 -1.12 -15.20
N ASN A 87 -15.82 -0.50 -15.85
CA ASN A 87 -15.24 -1.00 -17.11
C ASN A 87 -13.90 -1.72 -16.88
N ARG A 88 -13.38 -1.75 -15.66
CA ARG A 88 -12.10 -2.38 -15.37
C ARG A 88 -12.22 -3.90 -15.43
N PRO A 89 -11.25 -4.59 -16.06
CA PRO A 89 -11.27 -6.05 -16.11
C PRO A 89 -11.10 -6.66 -14.72
N LYS A 90 -11.67 -7.84 -14.54
CA LYS A 90 -11.44 -8.66 -13.36
C LYS A 90 -10.38 -9.71 -13.69
N MET A 91 -9.49 -9.96 -12.75
CA MET A 91 -8.46 -10.98 -12.89
C MET A 91 -8.46 -11.92 -11.70
N VAL A 92 -7.92 -13.11 -11.88
CA VAL A 92 -7.67 -14.06 -10.79
C VAL A 92 -6.31 -13.76 -10.20
N ASN A 93 -6.24 -13.57 -8.90
CA ASN A 93 -4.97 -13.46 -8.18
C ASN A 93 -4.39 -14.86 -7.96
N ASN A 94 -3.55 -15.32 -8.89
CA ASN A 94 -2.97 -16.66 -8.85
C ASN A 94 -1.96 -16.85 -7.70
N ASN A 95 -1.35 -15.76 -7.26
CA ASN A 95 -0.34 -15.81 -6.20
C ASN A 95 -0.97 -15.97 -4.80
N TRP A 96 -2.16 -15.39 -4.60
CA TRP A 96 -2.75 -15.26 -3.27
C TRP A 96 -4.21 -15.72 -3.23
N GLY A 97 -4.37 -17.06 -3.11
CA GLY A 97 -5.65 -17.68 -2.80
C GLY A 97 -6.65 -17.79 -3.97
N GLY A 98 -6.28 -17.47 -5.19
CA GLY A 98 -7.18 -17.54 -6.34
C GLY A 98 -8.38 -16.60 -6.24
N THR A 99 -8.26 -15.51 -5.49
CA THR A 99 -9.32 -14.51 -5.31
C THR A 99 -9.51 -13.66 -6.56
N ILE A 100 -10.72 -13.13 -6.73
CA ILE A 100 -11.00 -12.21 -7.83
C ILE A 100 -10.59 -10.80 -7.44
N GLU A 101 -9.66 -10.23 -8.19
CA GLU A 101 -9.29 -8.82 -8.15
C GLU A 101 -10.16 -8.06 -9.14
N ASP A 102 -10.97 -7.12 -8.65
CA ASP A 102 -11.90 -6.36 -9.50
C ASP A 102 -11.32 -5.04 -10.01
N ASN A 103 -10.08 -4.76 -9.66
CA ASN A 103 -9.37 -3.53 -10.00
C ASN A 103 -10.05 -2.23 -9.51
N SER A 104 -10.96 -2.31 -8.54
CA SER A 104 -11.60 -1.12 -7.95
C SER A 104 -10.60 -0.24 -7.18
N PHE A 105 -9.50 -0.82 -6.71
CA PHE A 105 -8.32 -0.12 -6.21
C PHE A 105 -7.20 -0.22 -7.25
N GLY A 106 -7.07 0.77 -8.08
CA GLY A 106 -6.04 0.84 -9.12
C GLY A 106 -5.08 2.01 -8.90
N THR A 107 -4.42 2.43 -9.97
CA THR A 107 -3.37 3.46 -9.93
C THR A 107 -3.87 4.79 -9.34
N HIS A 108 -5.06 5.26 -9.73
CA HIS A 108 -5.59 6.52 -9.23
C HIS A 108 -5.94 6.44 -7.75
N GLU A 109 -6.57 5.36 -7.32
CA GLU A 109 -6.92 5.14 -5.91
C GLU A 109 -5.66 5.04 -5.05
N PHE A 110 -4.62 4.37 -5.54
CA PHE A 110 -3.33 4.33 -4.86
C PHE A 110 -2.70 5.72 -4.72
N LEU A 111 -2.67 6.51 -5.80
CA LEU A 111 -2.12 7.87 -5.74
C LEU A 111 -2.95 8.78 -4.82
N LEU A 112 -4.28 8.62 -4.79
CA LEU A 112 -5.13 9.33 -3.84
C LEU A 112 -4.84 8.94 -2.39
N SER A 113 -4.52 7.66 -2.12
CA SER A 113 -4.12 7.25 -0.77
C SER A 113 -2.89 7.99 -0.26
N LEU A 114 -1.92 8.26 -1.14
CA LEU A 114 -0.70 9.01 -0.81
C LEU A 114 -0.96 10.47 -0.45
N ILE A 115 -2.06 11.06 -0.95
CA ILE A 115 -2.47 12.42 -0.58
C ILE A 115 -2.99 12.44 0.87
N HIS A 116 -3.57 11.35 1.32
CA HIS A 116 -4.17 11.23 2.64
C HIS A 116 -3.20 10.69 3.70
N ILE A 117 -2.22 9.92 3.28
CA ILE A 117 -1.17 9.36 4.14
C ILE A 117 0.02 10.32 4.21
#